data_e92f409599ba5f3000bd2412e6a5eddb
#
_entry.id   e92f409599ba5f3000bd2412e6a5eddb
#
_cell.length_a   1.000
_cell.length_b   1.000
_cell.length_c   1.000
_cell.angle_alpha   90.00
_cell.angle_beta   90.00
_cell.angle_gamma   90.00
#
_symmetry.space_group_name_H-M   'P 1'
#
loop_
_entity.id
_entity.type
_entity.pdbx_description
1 polymer ?
#
loop_
_entity_poly.entity_id
_entity_poly.type
_entity_poly.pdbx_seq_one_letter_code
_entity_poly.pdbx_strand_id
1 'polypeptide(L)'
;HRKWRWKTEEKKGKLSHLNLPEWDGKQSLKGKRVLAFGEQGPGDIIIWAPGIKYLKSLGCRITLQCHAKLIELFEMSFSDIEIKPADNKKIIGAKDYDYFIPMETLFGYFCISEQKRDKSLNFSAPAQFKTDAFLFPKQERIDFWKDRLNKIGKGPFVGISWKSPVVTYSRK
;
A
#
# COMPACT_ATOMS: atom_id res chain seq x y z
N HIS A 1 1.46 -15.44 8.72
CA HIS A 1 2.85 -15.56 9.18
C HIS A 1 3.53 -14.22 9.53
N ARG A 2 3.04 -13.06 9.10
CA ARG A 2 3.71 -11.77 9.28
C ARG A 2 3.22 -10.95 10.49
N LYS A 3 2.13 -11.32 11.17
CA LYS A 3 1.71 -10.75 12.47
C LYS A 3 2.81 -10.80 13.56
N TRP A 4 3.82 -11.66 13.40
CA TRP A 4 4.99 -11.73 14.26
C TRP A 4 5.87 -10.46 14.22
N ARG A 5 5.91 -9.75 13.10
CA ARG A 5 6.70 -8.53 12.93
C ARG A 5 6.23 -7.40 13.87
N TRP A 6 4.93 -7.37 14.17
CA TRP A 6 4.32 -6.41 15.09
C TRP A 6 4.50 -6.79 16.56
N LYS A 7 4.94 -8.02 16.84
CA LYS A 7 5.25 -8.49 18.20
C LYS A 7 6.67 -8.18 18.62
N THR A 8 7.54 -7.70 17.72
CA THR A 8 8.88 -7.29 18.09
C THR A 8 8.84 -5.98 18.88
N GLU A 9 9.68 -5.87 19.91
CA GLU A 9 9.78 -4.70 20.80
C GLU A 9 9.92 -3.38 20.02
N GLU A 10 10.71 -3.41 18.94
CA GLU A 10 10.95 -2.25 18.06
C GLU A 10 9.68 -1.71 17.39
N LYS A 11 8.70 -2.57 17.12
CA LYS A 11 7.45 -2.19 16.44
C LYS A 11 6.27 -2.01 17.37
N LYS A 12 6.23 -2.71 18.50
CA LYS A 12 5.26 -2.43 19.56
C LYS A 12 5.31 -0.97 20.00
N GLY A 13 6.53 -0.40 20.12
CA GLY A 13 6.72 0.99 20.49
C GLY A 13 6.16 2.00 19.49
N LYS A 14 6.06 1.64 18.18
CA LYS A 14 5.53 2.53 17.14
C LYS A 14 4.00 2.60 17.11
N LEU A 15 3.31 1.58 17.60
CA LEU A 15 1.85 1.48 17.56
C LEU A 15 1.18 1.60 18.93
N SER A 16 1.88 1.29 20.02
CA SER A 16 1.33 1.30 21.38
C SER A 16 0.79 2.67 21.83
N HIS A 17 1.27 3.75 21.22
CA HIS A 17 0.79 5.11 21.49
C HIS A 17 -0.46 5.51 20.70
N LEU A 18 -0.94 4.65 19.77
CA LEU A 18 -2.08 5.01 18.91
C LEU A 18 -3.39 5.07 19.67
N ASN A 19 -3.56 4.33 20.73
CA ASN A 19 -4.84 4.19 21.44
C ASN A 19 -6.03 3.94 20.49
N LEU A 20 -5.74 3.28 19.35
CA LEU A 20 -6.65 3.03 18.25
C LEU A 20 -6.64 1.53 17.96
N PRO A 21 -7.83 0.86 17.89
CA PRO A 21 -7.88 -0.57 17.65
C PRO A 21 -7.46 -0.93 16.22
N GLU A 22 -6.65 -1.98 16.08
CA GLU A 22 -6.40 -2.60 14.77
C GLU A 22 -7.66 -3.34 14.32
N TRP A 23 -8.08 -3.10 13.08
CA TRP A 23 -9.17 -3.86 12.48
C TRP A 23 -8.74 -5.31 12.22
N ASP A 24 -9.47 -6.26 12.76
CA ASP A 24 -9.16 -7.70 12.69
C ASP A 24 -9.96 -8.47 11.62
N GLY A 25 -10.70 -7.74 10.76
CA GLY A 25 -11.48 -8.32 9.68
C GLY A 25 -12.91 -8.75 10.07
N LYS A 26 -13.34 -8.55 11.31
CA LYS A 26 -14.65 -9.05 11.81
C LYS A 26 -15.70 -7.95 11.91
N GLN A 27 -15.33 -6.76 12.37
CA GLN A 27 -16.26 -5.67 12.59
C GLN A 27 -16.66 -5.05 11.25
N SER A 28 -17.92 -4.61 11.15
CA SER A 28 -18.37 -3.80 10.02
C SER A 28 -17.65 -2.46 10.00
N LEU A 29 -17.12 -2.12 8.85
CA LEU A 29 -16.46 -0.82 8.62
C LEU A 29 -17.39 0.21 7.96
N LYS A 30 -18.64 -0.13 7.67
CA LYS A 30 -19.59 0.79 7.03
C LYS A 30 -19.70 2.10 7.80
N GLY A 31 -19.36 3.21 7.13
CA GLY A 31 -19.39 4.56 7.70
C GLY A 31 -18.26 4.89 8.68
N LYS A 32 -17.37 3.93 9.00
CA LYS A 32 -16.24 4.12 9.91
C LYS A 32 -15.09 4.88 9.24
N ARG A 33 -14.28 5.57 10.03
CA ARG A 33 -13.05 6.23 9.60
C ARG A 33 -11.88 5.28 9.85
N VAL A 34 -11.20 4.89 8.78
CA VAL A 34 -10.13 3.89 8.84
C VAL A 34 -8.81 4.49 8.38
N LEU A 35 -7.81 4.35 9.20
CA LEU A 35 -6.44 4.71 8.88
C LEU A 35 -5.72 3.48 8.31
N ALA A 36 -5.49 3.47 6.99
CA ALA A 36 -4.55 2.54 6.38
C ALA A 36 -3.15 3.15 6.41
N PHE A 37 -2.15 2.38 6.84
CA PHE A 37 -0.83 2.97 6.88
C PHE A 37 0.26 2.05 6.32
N GLY A 38 1.19 2.66 5.56
CA GLY A 38 2.30 1.98 4.92
C GLY A 38 3.53 2.02 5.82
N GLU A 39 3.83 0.88 6.44
CA GLU A 39 4.92 0.72 7.41
C GLU A 39 6.26 0.31 6.80
N GLN A 40 6.28 0.03 5.51
CA GLN A 40 7.44 -0.47 4.76
C GLN A 40 7.93 0.55 3.73
N GLY A 41 8.90 0.13 2.91
CA GLY A 41 9.40 0.94 1.81
C GLY A 41 8.36 1.20 0.72
N PRO A 42 8.59 2.20 -0.15
CA PRO A 42 7.63 2.57 -1.21
C PRO A 42 7.21 1.40 -2.10
N GLY A 43 8.14 0.49 -2.43
CA GLY A 43 7.85 -0.67 -3.27
C GLY A 43 6.85 -1.63 -2.63
N ASP A 44 6.99 -1.90 -1.33
CA ASP A 44 6.06 -2.75 -0.60
C ASP A 44 4.66 -2.13 -0.55
N ILE A 45 4.58 -0.81 -0.31
CA ILE A 45 3.30 -0.08 -0.26
C ILE A 45 2.59 -0.15 -1.61
N ILE A 46 3.32 -0.04 -2.72
CA ILE A 46 2.77 -0.20 -4.08
C ILE A 46 2.19 -1.60 -4.27
N ILE A 47 2.93 -2.64 -3.86
CA ILE A 47 2.47 -4.03 -3.99
C ILE A 47 1.18 -4.27 -3.20
N TRP A 48 1.00 -3.63 -2.06
CA TRP A 48 -0.17 -3.79 -1.19
C TRP A 48 -1.34 -2.87 -1.54
N ALA A 49 -1.14 -1.88 -2.39
CA ALA A 49 -2.15 -0.89 -2.75
C ALA A 49 -3.45 -1.47 -3.33
N PRO A 50 -3.49 -2.63 -4.02
CA PRO A 50 -4.75 -3.27 -4.41
C PRO A 50 -5.70 -3.52 -3.23
N GLY A 51 -5.18 -3.71 -2.01
CA GLY A 51 -5.97 -3.82 -0.79
C GLY A 51 -6.86 -2.61 -0.50
N ILE A 52 -6.52 -1.42 -1.02
CA ILE A 52 -7.35 -0.22 -0.88
C ILE A 52 -8.70 -0.39 -1.58
N LYS A 53 -8.75 -1.04 -2.76
CA LYS A 53 -10.01 -1.34 -3.44
C LYS A 53 -10.93 -2.21 -2.57
N TYR A 54 -10.36 -3.21 -1.90
CA TYR A 54 -11.10 -4.05 -0.97
C TYR A 54 -11.62 -3.24 0.23
N LEU A 55 -10.79 -2.41 0.84
CA LEU A 55 -11.20 -1.57 1.96
C LEU A 55 -12.33 -0.61 1.58
N LYS A 56 -12.28 -0.02 0.37
CA LYS A 56 -13.36 0.81 -0.19
C LYS A 56 -14.67 0.05 -0.30
N SER A 57 -14.64 -1.21 -0.74
CA SER A 57 -15.84 -2.04 -0.88
C SER A 57 -16.56 -2.30 0.44
N LEU A 58 -15.88 -2.09 1.58
CA LEU A 58 -16.48 -2.22 2.92
C LEU A 58 -17.22 -0.95 3.38
N GLY A 59 -17.25 0.11 2.55
CA GLY A 59 -18.04 1.31 2.79
C GLY A 59 -17.51 2.23 3.89
N CYS A 60 -16.21 2.21 4.18
CA CYS A 60 -15.57 3.10 5.15
C CYS A 60 -14.99 4.36 4.49
N ARG A 61 -14.69 5.36 5.32
CA ARG A 61 -13.89 6.52 4.94
C ARG A 61 -12.44 6.21 5.19
N ILE A 62 -11.60 6.32 4.16
CA ILE A 62 -10.21 5.88 4.21
C ILE A 62 -9.29 7.09 4.21
N THR A 63 -8.35 7.09 5.14
CA THR A 63 -7.13 7.91 5.05
C THR A 63 -5.95 6.95 4.90
N LEU A 64 -5.14 7.13 3.86
CA LEU A 64 -3.91 6.39 3.64
C LEU A 64 -2.71 7.24 4.06
N GLN A 65 -1.97 6.79 5.06
CA GLN A 65 -0.65 7.35 5.36
C GLN A 65 0.43 6.52 4.66
N CYS A 66 1.22 7.17 3.81
CA CYS A 66 2.25 6.49 3.04
C CYS A 66 3.51 7.33 2.89
N HIS A 67 4.56 6.71 2.35
CA HIS A 67 5.82 7.40 2.09
C HIS A 67 5.60 8.63 1.19
N ALA A 68 6.24 9.78 1.51
CA ALA A 68 6.04 11.05 0.81
C ALA A 68 6.20 10.97 -0.71
N LYS A 69 7.10 10.12 -1.21
CA LYS A 69 7.31 9.90 -2.66
C LYS A 69 6.11 9.28 -3.38
N LEU A 70 5.14 8.72 -2.66
CA LEU A 70 3.97 8.06 -3.23
C LEU A 70 2.72 8.93 -3.21
N ILE A 71 2.73 10.06 -2.51
CA ILE A 71 1.55 10.92 -2.32
C ILE A 71 0.94 11.28 -3.66
N GLU A 72 1.69 11.95 -4.52
CA GLU A 72 1.21 12.43 -5.81
C GLU A 72 0.65 11.29 -6.68
N LEU A 73 1.33 10.15 -6.74
CA LEU A 73 0.88 8.98 -7.49
C LEU A 73 -0.44 8.42 -6.92
N PHE A 74 -0.56 8.38 -5.60
CA PHE A 74 -1.73 7.80 -4.95
C PHE A 74 -2.92 8.75 -4.94
N GLU A 75 -2.72 10.06 -4.82
CA GLU A 75 -3.78 11.06 -4.98
C GLU A 75 -4.44 10.97 -6.36
N MET A 76 -3.63 10.78 -7.40
CA MET A 76 -4.15 10.58 -8.76
C MET A 76 -4.84 9.23 -8.95
N SER A 77 -4.34 8.19 -8.28
CA SER A 77 -4.83 6.82 -8.45
C SER A 77 -6.04 6.51 -7.58
N PHE A 78 -6.22 7.23 -6.47
CA PHE A 78 -7.26 7.02 -5.46
C PHE A 78 -7.89 8.35 -5.06
N SER A 79 -8.52 9.03 -6.02
CA SER A 79 -9.07 10.40 -5.87
C SER A 79 -10.17 10.54 -4.81
N ASP A 80 -10.74 9.45 -4.33
CA ASP A 80 -11.85 9.40 -3.37
C ASP A 80 -11.42 9.02 -1.94
N ILE A 81 -10.12 8.96 -1.68
CA ILE A 81 -9.58 8.78 -0.33
C ILE A 81 -8.58 9.89 0.02
N GLU A 82 -8.43 10.14 1.30
CA GLU A 82 -7.44 11.10 1.78
C GLU A 82 -6.05 10.46 1.83
N ILE A 83 -5.04 11.10 1.22
CA ILE A 83 -3.64 10.66 1.26
C ILE A 83 -2.84 11.61 2.15
N LYS A 84 -2.08 11.05 3.09
CA LYS A 84 -1.22 11.82 4.00
C LYS A 84 0.21 11.29 4.01
N PRO A 85 1.21 12.14 4.21
CA PRO A 85 2.57 11.67 4.43
C PRO A 85 2.66 10.89 5.73
N ALA A 86 3.34 9.74 5.69
CA ALA A 86 3.73 9.04 6.89
C ALA A 86 4.92 9.77 7.52
N ASP A 87 4.75 10.24 8.74
CA ASP A 87 5.90 10.58 9.57
C ASP A 87 6.46 9.29 10.15
N ASN A 88 7.74 9.02 9.91
CA ASN A 88 8.44 7.83 10.43
C ASN A 88 8.40 7.71 11.96
N LYS A 89 7.96 8.74 12.67
CA LYS A 89 7.97 8.82 14.12
C LYS A 89 6.57 8.87 14.74
N LYS A 90 5.52 9.28 14.02
CA LYS A 90 4.17 9.42 14.59
C LYS A 90 3.12 9.15 13.53
N ILE A 91 2.14 8.31 13.87
CA ILE A 91 0.86 8.33 13.17
C ILE A 91 0.10 9.55 13.69
N ILE A 92 -0.14 10.51 12.80
CA ILE A 92 -0.76 11.78 13.15
C ILE A 92 -2.28 11.57 13.18
N GLY A 93 -2.95 12.07 14.23
CA GLY A 93 -4.42 12.14 14.28
C GLY A 93 -5.13 10.85 14.68
N ALA A 94 -4.54 10.01 15.55
CA ALA A 94 -5.18 8.75 15.99
C ALA A 94 -6.62 8.93 16.53
N LYS A 95 -6.94 10.09 17.11
CA LYS A 95 -8.29 10.43 17.62
C LYS A 95 -9.34 10.62 16.53
N ASP A 96 -8.90 10.80 15.28
CA ASP A 96 -9.80 11.07 14.14
C ASP A 96 -10.29 9.79 13.47
N TYR A 97 -9.83 8.62 13.91
CA TYR A 97 -10.14 7.33 13.29
C TYR A 97 -10.83 6.38 14.27
N ASP A 98 -11.61 5.46 13.73
CA ASP A 98 -12.26 4.40 14.50
C ASP A 98 -11.42 3.12 14.53
N TYR A 99 -10.64 2.89 13.47
CA TYR A 99 -9.72 1.76 13.32
C TYR A 99 -8.46 2.15 12.55
N PHE A 100 -7.39 1.39 12.77
CA PHE A 100 -6.26 1.40 11.86
C PHE A 100 -6.02 0.01 11.24
N ILE A 101 -5.32 -0.03 10.11
CA ILE A 101 -4.89 -1.26 9.47
C ILE A 101 -3.55 -1.06 8.75
N PRO A 102 -2.53 -1.90 9.02
CA PRO A 102 -1.31 -1.93 8.22
C PRO A 102 -1.60 -2.38 6.78
N MET A 103 -0.95 -1.77 5.80
CA MET A 103 -1.16 -2.08 4.38
C MET A 103 -0.86 -3.54 4.04
N GLU A 104 0.13 -4.16 4.69
CA GLU A 104 0.42 -5.57 4.54
C GLU A 104 -0.74 -6.45 5.00
N THR A 105 -1.33 -6.13 6.17
CA THR A 105 -2.49 -6.86 6.72
C THR A 105 -3.70 -6.69 5.83
N LEU A 106 -3.94 -5.47 5.36
CA LEU A 106 -5.02 -5.15 4.42
C LEU A 106 -4.92 -5.96 3.13
N PHE A 107 -3.71 -6.03 2.54
CA PHE A 107 -3.48 -6.84 1.35
C PHE A 107 -3.76 -8.33 1.60
N GLY A 108 -3.42 -8.83 2.79
CA GLY A 108 -3.79 -10.19 3.20
C GLY A 108 -5.30 -10.43 3.18
N TYR A 109 -6.10 -9.49 3.71
CA TYR A 109 -7.57 -9.60 3.65
C TYR A 109 -8.11 -9.50 2.22
N PHE A 110 -7.54 -8.63 1.40
CA PHE A 110 -7.85 -8.56 -0.03
C PHE A 110 -7.64 -9.92 -0.69
N CYS A 111 -6.47 -10.54 -0.53
CA CYS A 111 -6.16 -11.84 -1.09
C CYS A 111 -7.16 -12.92 -0.63
N ILE A 112 -7.51 -12.95 0.66
CA ILE A 112 -8.52 -13.89 1.19
C ILE A 112 -9.88 -13.65 0.54
N SER A 113 -10.29 -12.40 0.34
CA SER A 113 -11.56 -12.07 -0.29
C SER A 113 -11.59 -12.51 -1.75
N GLU A 114 -10.51 -12.29 -2.50
CA GLU A 114 -10.38 -12.73 -3.88
C GLU A 114 -10.42 -14.26 -4.00
N GLN A 115 -9.73 -14.98 -3.11
CA GLN A 115 -9.76 -16.44 -3.09
C GLN A 115 -11.14 -17.01 -2.76
N LYS A 116 -11.93 -16.32 -1.93
CA LYS A 116 -13.33 -16.72 -1.67
C LYS A 116 -14.21 -16.52 -2.91
N ARG A 117 -13.93 -15.48 -3.70
CA ARG A 117 -14.62 -15.19 -4.96
C ARG A 117 -14.23 -16.17 -6.06
N ASP A 118 -12.95 -16.51 -6.14
CA ASP A 118 -12.39 -17.45 -7.12
C ASP A 118 -11.49 -18.47 -6.42
N LYS A 119 -12.01 -19.68 -6.25
CA LYS A 119 -11.31 -20.78 -5.55
C LYS A 119 -10.10 -21.33 -6.32
N SER A 120 -9.96 -21.01 -7.60
CA SER A 120 -8.79 -21.40 -8.41
C SER A 120 -7.54 -20.61 -8.05
N LEU A 121 -7.68 -19.44 -7.40
CA LEU A 121 -6.56 -18.60 -7.00
C LEU A 121 -5.75 -19.25 -5.86
N ASN A 122 -4.44 -19.37 -6.08
CA ASN A 122 -3.51 -19.94 -5.11
C ASN A 122 -2.59 -18.85 -4.55
N PHE A 123 -2.56 -18.67 -3.24
CA PHE A 123 -1.67 -17.71 -2.56
C PHE A 123 -0.17 -17.96 -2.78
N SER A 124 0.20 -19.19 -3.13
CA SER A 124 1.59 -19.54 -3.46
C SER A 124 2.06 -19.00 -4.82
N ALA A 125 1.13 -18.49 -5.63
CA ALA A 125 1.43 -17.94 -6.95
C ALA A 125 0.85 -16.53 -7.09
N PRO A 126 1.54 -15.48 -6.56
CA PRO A 126 1.07 -14.09 -6.60
C PRO A 126 0.73 -13.57 -8.01
N ALA A 127 1.37 -14.12 -9.05
CA ALA A 127 1.10 -13.78 -10.44
C ALA A 127 -0.32 -14.13 -10.91
N GLN A 128 -1.07 -14.94 -10.16
CA GLN A 128 -2.46 -15.28 -10.47
C GLN A 128 -3.46 -14.20 -10.04
N PHE A 129 -3.06 -13.28 -9.16
CA PHE A 129 -3.88 -12.13 -8.78
C PHE A 129 -3.84 -11.08 -9.89
N LYS A 130 -4.64 -11.29 -10.93
CA LYS A 130 -4.85 -10.29 -11.97
C LYS A 130 -5.63 -9.13 -11.34
N THR A 131 -4.97 -8.04 -11.11
CA THR A 131 -5.62 -6.76 -10.81
C THR A 131 -5.61 -5.92 -12.08
N ASP A 132 -6.73 -5.25 -12.38
CA ASP A 132 -6.72 -4.18 -13.36
C ASP A 132 -5.69 -3.12 -12.95
N ALA A 133 -5.24 -2.33 -13.90
CA ALA A 133 -4.39 -1.19 -13.61
C ALA A 133 -5.03 -0.35 -12.49
N PHE A 134 -4.28 -0.05 -11.44
CA PHE A 134 -4.77 0.70 -10.27
C PHE A 134 -3.92 1.92 -9.96
N LEU A 135 -2.80 2.09 -10.66
CA LEU A 135 -1.95 3.26 -10.59
C LEU A 135 -2.04 4.05 -11.89
N PHE A 136 -2.31 5.33 -11.76
CA PHE A 136 -2.48 6.23 -12.90
C PHE A 136 -1.45 7.36 -12.79
N PRO A 137 -0.38 7.34 -13.60
CA PRO A 137 0.60 8.40 -13.62
C PRO A 137 0.04 9.63 -14.35
N LYS A 138 0.60 10.80 -14.07
CA LYS A 138 0.29 12.03 -14.80
C LYS A 138 0.59 11.88 -16.30
N GLN A 139 -0.31 12.34 -17.16
CA GLN A 139 -0.15 12.25 -18.61
C GLN A 139 1.15 12.92 -19.09
N GLU A 140 1.50 14.09 -18.52
CA GLU A 140 2.76 14.78 -18.82
C GLU A 140 4.01 13.92 -18.57
N ARG A 141 3.98 13.04 -17.53
CA ARG A 141 5.08 12.10 -17.24
C ARG A 141 5.12 10.96 -18.26
N ILE A 142 3.96 10.49 -18.68
CA ILE A 142 3.87 9.48 -19.76
C ILE A 142 4.49 10.04 -21.02
N ASP A 143 4.10 11.25 -21.42
CA ASP A 143 4.56 11.89 -22.65
C ASP A 143 6.04 12.18 -22.60
N PHE A 144 6.55 12.69 -21.47
CA PHE A 144 7.99 12.90 -21.25
C PHE A 144 8.81 11.61 -21.47
N TRP A 145 8.36 10.50 -20.90
CA TRP A 145 9.08 9.23 -21.02
C TRP A 145 8.95 8.62 -22.42
N LYS A 146 7.78 8.74 -23.08
CA LYS A 146 7.59 8.32 -24.47
C LYS A 146 8.55 9.07 -25.40
N ASP A 147 8.63 10.39 -25.28
CA ASP A 147 9.54 11.19 -26.08
C ASP A 147 11.01 10.82 -25.85
N ARG A 148 11.36 10.60 -24.59
CA ARG A 148 12.73 10.18 -24.24
C ARG A 148 13.08 8.81 -24.83
N LEU A 149 12.18 7.84 -24.74
CA LEU A 149 12.39 6.51 -25.31
C LEU A 149 12.44 6.56 -26.84
N ASN A 150 11.57 7.31 -27.49
CA ASN A 150 11.57 7.50 -28.95
C ASN A 150 12.90 8.07 -29.48
N LYS A 151 13.55 8.95 -28.71
CA LYS A 151 14.88 9.48 -29.05
C LYS A 151 16.01 8.43 -28.95
N ILE A 152 15.81 7.37 -28.17
CA ILE A 152 16.77 6.27 -28.05
C ILE A 152 16.66 5.32 -29.25
N GLY A 153 15.44 5.11 -29.76
CA GLY A 153 15.20 4.24 -30.92
C GLY A 153 13.82 3.61 -30.93
N LYS A 154 13.61 2.69 -31.87
CA LYS A 154 12.39 1.88 -31.95
C LYS A 154 12.56 0.66 -31.04
N GLY A 155 11.68 0.51 -30.01
CA GLY A 155 11.70 -0.64 -29.11
C GLY A 155 11.69 -2.01 -29.80
N PRO A 156 11.75 -3.10 -29.01
CA PRO A 156 11.45 -3.14 -27.58
C PRO A 156 12.58 -2.59 -26.69
N PHE A 157 12.21 -1.96 -25.57
CA PHE A 157 13.16 -1.45 -24.58
C PHE A 157 13.26 -2.40 -23.41
N VAL A 158 14.49 -2.62 -22.91
CA VAL A 158 14.76 -3.41 -21.70
C VAL A 158 15.36 -2.51 -20.63
N GLY A 159 14.68 -2.38 -19.52
CA GLY A 159 15.20 -1.67 -18.34
C GLY A 159 15.97 -2.60 -17.43
N ILE A 160 17.17 -2.20 -17.03
CA ILE A 160 18.02 -2.96 -16.10
C ILE A 160 18.24 -2.11 -14.83
N SER A 161 18.02 -2.71 -13.66
CA SER A 161 18.36 -2.11 -12.37
C SER A 161 19.25 -3.07 -11.58
N TRP A 162 20.42 -2.59 -11.16
CA TRP A 162 21.43 -3.41 -10.45
C TRP A 162 21.84 -2.83 -9.09
N LYS A 163 21.25 -1.72 -8.67
CA LYS A 163 21.60 -1.05 -7.41
C LYS A 163 20.35 -0.59 -6.66
N SER A 164 20.28 -0.95 -5.37
CA SER A 164 19.31 -0.37 -4.45
C SER A 164 19.94 0.85 -3.74
N PRO A 165 19.26 1.99 -3.63
CA PRO A 165 19.72 3.13 -2.85
C PRO A 165 19.73 2.87 -1.34
N VAL A 166 19.07 1.82 -0.88
CA VAL A 166 19.01 1.47 0.54
C VAL A 166 20.25 0.65 0.90
N VAL A 167 21.22 1.29 1.53
CA VAL A 167 22.35 0.60 2.17
C VAL A 167 21.86 0.10 3.54
N THR A 168 21.51 -1.18 3.61
CA THR A 168 21.30 -1.82 4.92
C THR A 168 22.66 -2.28 5.45
N TYR A 169 23.06 -1.78 6.60
CA TYR A 169 24.30 -2.16 7.30
C TYR A 169 24.38 -3.65 7.66
N SER A 170 23.34 -4.43 7.41
CA SER A 170 23.27 -5.85 7.69
C SER A 170 23.74 -6.77 6.54
N ARG A 171 24.27 -6.19 5.45
CA ARG A 171 24.91 -6.96 4.36
C ARG A 171 26.41 -6.70 4.36
N LYS A 172 27.09 -7.21 5.39
CA LYS A 172 28.52 -7.52 5.36
C LYS A 172 28.72 -8.95 4.94
#